data_f33fbef9ae09678492e82b1c7e028f40
#
_entry.id   f33fbef9ae09678492e82b1c7e028f40
#
_cell.length_a   1.000
_cell.length_b   1.000
_cell.length_c   1.000
_cell.angle_alpha   90.00
_cell.angle_beta   90.00
_cell.angle_gamma   90.00
#
_symmetry.space_group_name_H-M   'P 1'
#
loop_
_entity.id
_entity.type
_entity.pdbx_description
1 polymer ?
#
loop_
_entity_poly.entity_id
_entity_poly.type
_entity_poly.pdbx_seq_one_letter_code
_entity_poly.pdbx_strand_id
1 'polypeptide(L)'
;MRDFVIADCELTAGAIAALTGAKLRAGDPAERPIRNIAPLDTAGTFDLSFLDNSKYASALMTTRAGACLIAPRFVEQAPRHLVVLETPQPYPAFVAVTRKLFANLLHPTSLFGTTGRATSAQIDPTARLEAGLIVDPLAVIGARAEIGTGTLIGPGVVIGPDVRIGRQCAVGAHASILHALIGDRVIIHPGVRIGQDGFGFLPSRQGHQKIPQTRRAIIQDDVEIGANTTIDRGATRDTVIGEGTKVDNLVQVGHNVSIGRHCFIVSQVGISGSVTVGDFAVLGGQVGIADRQMVGEGAMLGAKAGVMSNVPAEARWGGFPAEPAIDWKRGQAIVRRLVRRSKAARKDDSEGTEE
;
A
#
# COMPACT_ATOMS: atom_id res chain seq x y z
N MET A 1 -21.49 20.98 -7.18
CA MET A 1 -20.43 20.11 -7.75
C MET A 1 -21.00 18.71 -7.75
N ARG A 2 -20.93 17.95 -8.82
CA ARG A 2 -21.36 16.53 -8.78
C ARG A 2 -20.31 15.76 -7.98
N ASP A 3 -20.75 14.99 -6.99
CA ASP A 3 -19.85 14.09 -6.27
C ASP A 3 -19.31 13.04 -7.26
N PHE A 4 -18.00 12.81 -7.23
CA PHE A 4 -17.37 11.78 -8.08
C PHE A 4 -17.76 10.37 -7.65
N VAL A 5 -18.21 10.22 -6.41
CA VAL A 5 -18.58 8.96 -5.80
C VAL A 5 -19.97 9.10 -5.16
N ILE A 6 -20.83 8.16 -5.44
CA ILE A 6 -22.16 8.04 -4.84
C ILE A 6 -22.16 6.73 -4.03
N ALA A 7 -22.72 6.77 -2.81
CA ALA A 7 -22.84 5.57 -2.01
C ALA A 7 -23.76 4.53 -2.70
N ASP A 8 -23.41 3.26 -2.55
CA ASP A 8 -24.17 2.14 -3.14
C ASP A 8 -25.51 1.92 -2.46
N CYS A 9 -25.64 2.38 -1.22
CA CYS A 9 -26.85 2.26 -0.42
C CYS A 9 -26.98 3.43 0.57
N GLU A 10 -28.15 3.57 1.18
CA GLU A 10 -28.40 4.40 2.35
C GLU A 10 -28.46 3.52 3.59
N LEU A 11 -27.91 3.99 4.71
CA LEU A 11 -28.04 3.33 6.02
C LEU A 11 -28.75 4.26 6.99
N THR A 12 -29.55 3.70 7.91
CA THR A 12 -30.05 4.48 9.06
C THR A 12 -29.05 4.42 10.22
N ALA A 13 -29.14 5.38 11.13
CA ALA A 13 -28.32 5.37 12.37
C ALA A 13 -28.54 4.07 13.17
N GLY A 14 -29.77 3.55 13.21
CA GLY A 14 -30.07 2.26 13.82
C GLY A 14 -29.40 1.08 13.11
N ALA A 15 -29.38 1.08 11.77
CA ALA A 15 -28.67 0.07 10.99
C ALA A 15 -27.14 0.13 11.21
N ILE A 16 -26.60 1.34 11.34
CA ILE A 16 -25.18 1.54 11.68
C ILE A 16 -24.88 1.01 13.10
N ALA A 17 -25.74 1.30 14.07
CA ALA A 17 -25.61 0.76 15.43
C ALA A 17 -25.58 -0.79 15.42
N ALA A 18 -26.50 -1.41 14.69
CA ALA A 18 -26.57 -2.87 14.56
C ALA A 18 -25.31 -3.45 13.85
N LEU A 19 -24.83 -2.80 12.78
CA LEU A 19 -23.65 -3.23 12.03
C LEU A 19 -22.37 -3.18 12.86
N THR A 20 -22.23 -2.15 13.71
CA THR A 20 -20.98 -1.84 14.41
C THR A 20 -20.98 -2.26 15.88
N GLY A 21 -22.13 -2.64 16.43
CA GLY A 21 -22.31 -2.85 17.87
C GLY A 21 -22.25 -1.54 18.69
N ALA A 22 -22.29 -0.38 18.03
CA ALA A 22 -22.32 0.91 18.70
C ALA A 22 -23.66 1.13 19.40
N LYS A 23 -23.63 1.80 20.56
CA LYS A 23 -24.84 2.15 21.32
C LYS A 23 -25.38 3.49 20.84
N LEU A 24 -26.61 3.49 20.33
CA LEU A 24 -27.32 4.72 20.00
C LEU A 24 -27.68 5.46 21.29
N ARG A 25 -27.41 6.78 21.38
CA ARG A 25 -27.77 7.62 22.51
C ARG A 25 -29.29 7.63 22.69
N ALA A 26 -29.76 7.51 23.93
CA ALA A 26 -31.18 7.50 24.24
C ALA A 26 -31.88 8.78 23.74
N GLY A 27 -32.98 8.62 23.00
CA GLY A 27 -33.74 9.72 22.39
C GLY A 27 -33.28 10.19 21.03
N ASP A 28 -32.13 9.72 20.53
CA ASP A 28 -31.69 10.02 19.17
C ASP A 28 -32.49 9.22 18.11
N PRO A 29 -32.79 9.80 16.95
CA PRO A 29 -33.62 9.16 15.93
C PRO A 29 -32.85 8.03 15.23
N ALA A 30 -33.26 6.78 15.48
CA ALA A 30 -32.69 5.60 14.83
C ALA A 30 -32.84 5.62 13.28
N GLU A 31 -33.88 6.27 12.78
CA GLU A 31 -34.22 6.37 11.35
C GLU A 31 -33.46 7.49 10.62
N ARG A 32 -32.52 8.18 11.29
CA ARG A 32 -31.70 9.20 10.65
C ARG A 32 -30.95 8.61 9.44
N PRO A 33 -31.22 9.09 8.21
CA PRO A 33 -30.59 8.57 7.02
C PRO A 33 -29.15 9.08 6.91
N ILE A 34 -28.25 8.17 6.54
CA ILE A 34 -26.82 8.43 6.26
C ILE A 34 -26.52 7.91 4.87
N ARG A 35 -25.98 8.79 4.03
CA ARG A 35 -25.70 8.55 2.61
C ARG A 35 -24.23 8.72 2.25
N ASN A 36 -23.46 9.32 3.16
CA ASN A 36 -22.07 9.64 2.86
C ASN A 36 -21.23 9.69 4.15
N ILE A 37 -19.94 9.92 4.02
CA ILE A 37 -18.97 10.09 5.11
C ILE A 37 -18.24 11.42 4.92
N ALA A 38 -17.95 12.11 6.00
CA ALA A 38 -17.14 13.32 5.98
C ALA A 38 -16.43 13.58 7.32
N PRO A 39 -15.32 14.37 7.32
CA PRO A 39 -14.72 14.89 8.54
C PRO A 39 -15.70 15.79 9.31
N LEU A 40 -15.56 15.86 10.64
CA LEU A 40 -16.46 16.63 11.54
C LEU A 40 -16.66 18.10 11.13
N ASP A 41 -15.63 18.75 10.60
CA ASP A 41 -15.61 20.17 10.23
C ASP A 41 -16.36 20.46 8.93
N THR A 42 -16.48 19.49 8.03
CA THR A 42 -17.13 19.67 6.72
C THR A 42 -18.41 18.86 6.54
N ALA A 43 -18.71 17.96 7.49
CA ALA A 43 -19.86 17.06 7.41
C ALA A 43 -21.20 17.82 7.34
N GLY A 44 -22.12 17.27 6.52
CA GLY A 44 -23.50 17.70 6.41
C GLY A 44 -24.48 16.74 7.10
N THR A 45 -25.78 17.04 6.98
CA THR A 45 -26.88 16.35 7.71
C THR A 45 -27.08 14.88 7.30
N PHE A 46 -26.49 14.42 6.20
CA PHE A 46 -26.55 13.03 5.73
C PHE A 46 -25.21 12.30 5.83
N ASP A 47 -24.21 12.94 6.45
CA ASP A 47 -22.86 12.37 6.58
C ASP A 47 -22.67 11.71 7.94
N LEU A 48 -21.96 10.57 7.93
CA LEU A 48 -21.38 9.96 9.10
C LEU A 48 -19.96 10.51 9.32
N SER A 49 -19.66 10.86 10.55
CA SER A 49 -18.30 11.15 10.99
C SER A 49 -17.86 10.25 12.14
N PHE A 50 -16.64 10.41 12.64
CA PHE A 50 -16.18 9.73 13.85
C PHE A 50 -15.29 10.62 14.71
N LEU A 51 -15.19 10.32 16.01
CA LEU A 51 -14.31 11.01 16.96
C LEU A 51 -13.72 10.02 17.98
N ASP A 52 -12.41 9.84 17.92
CA ASP A 52 -11.63 9.04 18.89
C ASP A 52 -10.48 9.83 19.52
N ASN A 53 -10.06 10.96 18.92
CA ASN A 53 -8.90 11.74 19.31
C ASN A 53 -9.31 13.13 19.79
N SER A 54 -8.84 13.52 21.00
CA SER A 54 -9.13 14.81 21.64
C SER A 54 -8.68 16.02 20.80
N LYS A 55 -7.70 15.87 19.91
CA LYS A 55 -7.25 16.92 18.99
C LYS A 55 -8.40 17.47 18.12
N TYR A 56 -9.40 16.65 17.82
CA TYR A 56 -10.54 17.01 16.97
C TYR A 56 -11.83 17.29 17.77
N ALA A 57 -11.77 17.27 19.10
CA ALA A 57 -12.95 17.47 19.96
C ALA A 57 -13.63 18.85 19.76
N SER A 58 -12.87 19.89 19.43
CA SER A 58 -13.43 21.22 19.15
C SER A 58 -14.35 21.23 17.92
N ALA A 59 -14.05 20.42 16.90
CA ALA A 59 -14.88 20.30 15.71
C ALA A 59 -16.23 19.63 15.99
N LEU A 60 -16.35 18.82 17.07
CA LEU A 60 -17.60 18.20 17.47
C LEU A 60 -18.67 19.24 17.81
N MET A 61 -18.30 20.35 18.44
CA MET A 61 -19.25 21.39 18.89
C MET A 61 -19.92 22.13 17.74
N THR A 62 -19.26 22.22 16.60
CA THR A 62 -19.70 22.99 15.42
C THR A 62 -20.13 22.14 14.24
N THR A 63 -19.96 20.81 14.35
CA THR A 63 -20.29 19.89 13.27
C THR A 63 -21.77 19.93 12.87
N ARG A 64 -22.04 19.73 11.60
CA ARG A 64 -23.38 19.54 11.04
C ARG A 64 -23.62 18.10 10.60
N ALA A 65 -22.75 17.18 11.00
CA ALA A 65 -22.90 15.76 10.70
C ALA A 65 -24.29 15.24 11.11
N GLY A 66 -24.85 14.33 10.32
CA GLY A 66 -26.10 13.65 10.65
C GLY A 66 -25.93 12.68 11.80
N ALA A 67 -24.81 11.95 11.82
CA ALA A 67 -24.45 11.02 12.89
C ALA A 67 -22.91 11.00 13.11
N CYS A 68 -22.49 10.60 14.29
CA CYS A 68 -21.08 10.45 14.61
C CYS A 68 -20.83 9.22 15.48
N LEU A 69 -19.87 8.39 15.11
CA LEU A 69 -19.31 7.32 15.93
C LEU A 69 -18.33 7.95 16.92
N ILE A 70 -18.62 7.85 18.22
CA ILE A 70 -17.91 8.64 19.24
C ILE A 70 -17.38 7.72 20.34
N ALA A 71 -16.12 7.96 20.77
CA ALA A 71 -15.57 7.33 21.95
C ALA A 71 -16.33 7.79 23.21
N PRO A 72 -16.56 6.91 24.23
CA PRO A 72 -17.40 7.21 25.42
C PRO A 72 -17.06 8.53 26.10
N ARG A 73 -15.78 8.88 26.18
CA ARG A 73 -15.28 10.11 26.83
C ARG A 73 -15.75 11.42 26.20
N PHE A 74 -16.31 11.39 24.97
CA PHE A 74 -16.76 12.59 24.25
C PHE A 74 -18.29 12.69 24.14
N VAL A 75 -19.05 11.69 24.58
CA VAL A 75 -20.51 11.61 24.41
C VAL A 75 -21.22 12.82 25.03
N GLU A 76 -20.83 13.21 26.23
CA GLU A 76 -21.42 14.35 26.95
C GLU A 76 -21.16 15.70 26.27
N GLN A 77 -20.15 15.79 25.42
CA GLN A 77 -19.78 16.99 24.67
C GLN A 77 -20.56 17.11 23.35
N ALA A 78 -21.25 16.05 22.94
CA ALA A 78 -21.90 16.02 21.63
C ALA A 78 -23.15 16.94 21.60
N PRO A 79 -23.29 17.78 20.56
CA PRO A 79 -24.46 18.63 20.39
C PRO A 79 -25.76 17.82 20.34
N ARG A 80 -26.88 18.45 20.77
CA ARG A 80 -28.19 17.76 20.81
C ARG A 80 -28.73 17.36 19.44
N HIS A 81 -28.37 18.10 18.39
CA HIS A 81 -28.81 17.80 17.03
C HIS A 81 -28.06 16.63 16.36
N LEU A 82 -26.91 16.27 16.90
CA LEU A 82 -26.07 15.20 16.38
C LEU A 82 -26.57 13.85 16.90
N VAL A 83 -26.79 12.90 16.01
CA VAL A 83 -27.04 11.50 16.39
C VAL A 83 -25.72 10.86 16.84
N VAL A 84 -25.72 10.36 18.08
CA VAL A 84 -24.52 9.80 18.71
C VAL A 84 -24.58 8.28 18.70
N LEU A 85 -23.53 7.68 18.16
CA LEU A 85 -23.27 6.25 18.14
C LEU A 85 -22.03 5.98 19.00
N GLU A 86 -22.24 5.64 20.27
CA GLU A 86 -21.16 5.42 21.23
C GLU A 86 -20.49 4.06 20.99
N THR A 87 -19.16 4.08 20.85
CA THR A 87 -18.35 2.85 20.72
C THR A 87 -16.94 3.08 21.27
N PRO A 88 -16.31 2.07 21.91
CA PRO A 88 -14.91 2.16 22.32
C PRO A 88 -13.93 2.20 21.14
N GLN A 89 -14.39 1.84 19.93
CA GLN A 89 -13.57 1.78 18.72
C GLN A 89 -14.20 2.55 17.54
N PRO A 90 -14.26 3.90 17.60
CA PRO A 90 -14.94 4.71 16.57
C PRO A 90 -14.38 4.51 15.17
N TYR A 91 -13.04 4.46 14.99
CA TYR A 91 -12.42 4.33 13.68
C TYR A 91 -12.66 2.95 13.03
N PRO A 92 -12.47 1.80 13.67
CA PRO A 92 -12.87 0.51 13.12
C PRO A 92 -14.35 0.43 12.74
N ALA A 93 -15.23 0.97 13.59
CA ALA A 93 -16.65 1.05 13.29
C ALA A 93 -16.95 1.93 12.06
N PHE A 94 -16.30 3.08 11.96
CA PHE A 94 -16.39 3.96 10.78
C PHE A 94 -15.94 3.26 9.49
N VAL A 95 -14.82 2.52 9.55
CA VAL A 95 -14.34 1.73 8.41
C VAL A 95 -15.35 0.68 7.99
N ALA A 96 -15.99 -0.03 8.95
CA ALA A 96 -17.02 -1.03 8.64
C ALA A 96 -18.22 -0.40 7.90
N VAL A 97 -18.69 0.76 8.35
CA VAL A 97 -19.78 1.51 7.70
C VAL A 97 -19.35 2.00 6.31
N THR A 98 -18.15 2.59 6.19
CA THR A 98 -17.61 3.05 4.90
C THR A 98 -17.57 1.92 3.88
N ARG A 99 -17.07 0.75 4.26
CA ARG A 99 -17.02 -0.44 3.41
C ARG A 99 -18.41 -0.93 2.99
N LYS A 100 -19.44 -0.70 3.81
CA LYS A 100 -20.84 -1.05 3.47
C LYS A 100 -21.48 -0.02 2.56
N LEU A 101 -21.27 1.28 2.80
CA LEU A 101 -21.79 2.36 1.98
C LEU A 101 -21.18 2.37 0.57
N PHE A 102 -19.91 1.99 0.44
CA PHE A 102 -19.13 2.07 -0.79
C PHE A 102 -18.54 0.71 -1.18
N ALA A 103 -19.35 -0.34 -1.14
CA ALA A 103 -18.89 -1.70 -1.40
C ALA A 103 -18.28 -1.84 -2.81
N ASN A 104 -18.83 -1.15 -3.80
CA ASN A 104 -18.36 -1.17 -5.20
C ASN A 104 -16.97 -0.51 -5.38
N LEU A 105 -16.51 0.30 -4.42
CA LEU A 105 -15.16 0.88 -4.45
C LEU A 105 -14.08 -0.05 -3.90
N LEU A 106 -14.45 -1.15 -3.28
CA LEU A 106 -13.48 -2.11 -2.72
C LEU A 106 -12.74 -2.91 -3.80
N HIS A 107 -13.31 -2.96 -5.00
CA HIS A 107 -12.71 -3.64 -6.14
C HIS A 107 -12.85 -2.76 -7.39
N PRO A 108 -11.76 -2.48 -8.11
CA PRO A 108 -11.82 -1.69 -9.34
C PRO A 108 -12.76 -2.30 -10.39
N THR A 109 -13.44 -1.45 -11.13
CA THR A 109 -14.33 -1.82 -12.24
C THR A 109 -13.83 -1.20 -13.55
N SER A 110 -14.41 -1.62 -14.69
CA SER A 110 -14.05 -1.05 -15.98
C SER A 110 -14.24 0.47 -16.01
N LEU A 111 -13.23 1.21 -16.45
CA LEU A 111 -13.30 2.66 -16.65
C LEU A 111 -14.24 3.07 -17.78
N PHE A 112 -14.54 2.17 -18.70
CA PHE A 112 -15.36 2.42 -19.89
C PHE A 112 -16.71 1.71 -19.86
N GLY A 113 -17.06 1.06 -18.73
CA GLY A 113 -18.27 0.26 -18.61
C GLY A 113 -18.28 -0.96 -19.54
N THR A 114 -17.10 -1.46 -19.91
CA THR A 114 -16.96 -2.65 -20.76
C THR A 114 -17.60 -3.86 -20.07
N THR A 115 -18.40 -4.59 -20.83
CA THR A 115 -18.91 -5.91 -20.45
C THR A 115 -18.27 -6.97 -21.35
N GLY A 116 -17.59 -7.94 -20.75
CA GLY A 116 -16.84 -8.95 -21.50
C GLY A 116 -15.54 -8.42 -22.11
N ARG A 117 -15.30 -8.64 -23.39
CA ARG A 117 -14.04 -8.33 -24.08
C ARG A 117 -14.26 -7.21 -25.10
N ALA A 118 -13.53 -6.11 -24.96
CA ALA A 118 -13.56 -5.03 -25.95
C ALA A 118 -13.03 -5.50 -27.31
N THR A 119 -13.65 -5.07 -28.39
CA THR A 119 -13.27 -5.47 -29.77
C THR A 119 -11.88 -4.96 -30.18
N SER A 120 -11.38 -3.91 -29.54
CA SER A 120 -10.03 -3.36 -29.75
C SER A 120 -8.96 -4.03 -28.89
N ALA A 121 -9.30 -4.97 -28.02
CA ALA A 121 -8.33 -5.76 -27.30
C ALA A 121 -7.67 -6.80 -28.23
N GLN A 122 -6.36 -6.95 -28.11
CA GLN A 122 -5.57 -7.93 -28.88
C GLN A 122 -5.31 -9.14 -27.99
N ILE A 123 -5.97 -10.26 -28.29
CA ILE A 123 -5.86 -11.48 -27.49
C ILE A 123 -5.31 -12.60 -28.38
N ASP A 124 -4.18 -13.17 -27.96
CA ASP A 124 -3.59 -14.30 -28.67
C ASP A 124 -4.56 -15.49 -28.64
N PRO A 125 -4.77 -16.18 -29.78
CA PRO A 125 -5.73 -17.30 -29.86
C PRO A 125 -5.40 -18.50 -28.97
N THR A 126 -4.16 -18.60 -28.50
CA THR A 126 -3.74 -19.66 -27.55
C THR A 126 -3.93 -19.27 -26.08
N ALA A 127 -4.31 -18.01 -25.79
CA ALA A 127 -4.59 -17.58 -24.43
C ALA A 127 -5.87 -18.27 -23.89
N ARG A 128 -5.84 -18.63 -22.60
CA ARG A 128 -6.94 -19.31 -21.90
C ARG A 128 -7.59 -18.33 -20.92
N LEU A 129 -8.78 -17.88 -21.28
CA LEU A 129 -9.54 -16.92 -20.50
C LEU A 129 -10.79 -17.60 -19.95
N GLU A 130 -10.92 -17.70 -18.61
CA GLU A 130 -12.12 -18.23 -17.96
C GLU A 130 -13.34 -17.31 -18.26
N ALA A 131 -14.54 -17.74 -17.92
CA ALA A 131 -15.75 -16.93 -18.12
C ALA A 131 -15.81 -15.71 -17.19
N GLY A 132 -16.61 -14.69 -17.55
CA GLY A 132 -16.86 -13.53 -16.70
C GLY A 132 -15.70 -12.53 -16.57
N LEU A 133 -14.69 -12.61 -17.45
CA LEU A 133 -13.65 -11.58 -17.52
C LEU A 133 -14.17 -10.29 -18.15
N ILE A 134 -13.58 -9.19 -17.72
CA ILE A 134 -13.70 -7.90 -18.37
C ILE A 134 -12.34 -7.52 -18.95
N VAL A 135 -12.28 -7.27 -20.25
CA VAL A 135 -11.06 -6.83 -20.94
C VAL A 135 -11.37 -5.51 -21.62
N ASP A 136 -10.80 -4.44 -21.10
CA ASP A 136 -10.98 -3.08 -21.59
C ASP A 136 -10.26 -2.83 -22.93
N PRO A 137 -10.58 -1.71 -23.61
CA PRO A 137 -9.99 -1.37 -24.90
C PRO A 137 -8.45 -1.33 -24.88
N LEU A 138 -7.83 -1.73 -26.00
CA LEU A 138 -6.39 -1.67 -26.24
C LEU A 138 -5.53 -2.56 -25.32
N ALA A 139 -6.13 -3.44 -24.53
CA ALA A 139 -5.37 -4.45 -23.79
C ALA A 139 -4.75 -5.47 -24.76
N VAL A 140 -3.54 -5.92 -24.42
CA VAL A 140 -2.80 -6.95 -25.18
C VAL A 140 -2.53 -8.15 -24.30
N ILE A 141 -3.00 -9.34 -24.70
CA ILE A 141 -2.83 -10.60 -23.97
C ILE A 141 -2.04 -11.57 -24.85
N GLY A 142 -0.87 -11.96 -24.37
CA GLY A 142 0.09 -12.79 -25.07
C GLY A 142 -0.24 -14.26 -25.12
N ALA A 143 0.53 -14.99 -25.89
CA ALA A 143 0.36 -16.42 -26.12
C ALA A 143 0.37 -17.26 -24.84
N ARG A 144 -0.56 -18.21 -24.72
CA ARG A 144 -0.69 -19.14 -23.59
C ARG A 144 -0.86 -18.48 -22.23
N ALA A 145 -1.20 -17.18 -22.18
CA ALA A 145 -1.58 -16.54 -20.93
C ALA A 145 -2.87 -17.19 -20.39
N GLU A 146 -2.93 -17.35 -19.06
CA GLU A 146 -4.08 -17.94 -18.38
C GLU A 146 -4.67 -16.90 -17.41
N ILE A 147 -5.97 -16.60 -17.51
CA ILE A 147 -6.62 -15.57 -16.68
C ILE A 147 -7.92 -16.12 -16.11
N GLY A 148 -8.02 -16.05 -14.77
CA GLY A 148 -9.14 -16.60 -14.00
C GLY A 148 -10.40 -15.74 -14.04
N THR A 149 -11.53 -16.35 -13.72
CA THR A 149 -12.88 -15.76 -13.76
C THR A 149 -13.01 -14.47 -12.93
N GLY A 150 -13.84 -13.55 -13.38
CA GLY A 150 -14.12 -12.29 -12.66
C GLY A 150 -12.98 -11.28 -12.65
N THR A 151 -11.89 -11.56 -13.37
CA THR A 151 -10.73 -10.66 -13.43
C THR A 151 -10.98 -9.53 -14.44
N LEU A 152 -10.63 -8.31 -14.03
CA LEU A 152 -10.63 -7.10 -14.85
C LEU A 152 -9.22 -6.87 -15.42
N ILE A 153 -9.12 -6.72 -16.74
CA ILE A 153 -7.92 -6.25 -17.44
C ILE A 153 -8.22 -4.85 -17.98
N GLY A 154 -7.63 -3.84 -17.37
CA GLY A 154 -7.86 -2.43 -17.70
C GLY A 154 -7.28 -2.03 -19.06
N PRO A 155 -7.54 -0.78 -19.50
CA PRO A 155 -7.18 -0.32 -20.83
C PRO A 155 -5.65 -0.22 -21.01
N GLY A 156 -5.17 -0.64 -22.17
CA GLY A 156 -3.75 -0.59 -22.52
C GLY A 156 -2.84 -1.47 -21.67
N VAL A 157 -3.38 -2.42 -20.90
CA VAL A 157 -2.61 -3.42 -20.15
C VAL A 157 -1.90 -4.37 -21.10
N VAL A 158 -0.66 -4.74 -20.77
CA VAL A 158 0.11 -5.74 -21.51
C VAL A 158 0.38 -6.94 -20.63
N ILE A 159 -0.16 -8.10 -21.01
CA ILE A 159 0.09 -9.40 -20.39
C ILE A 159 1.01 -10.20 -21.32
N GLY A 160 2.18 -10.58 -20.82
CA GLY A 160 3.16 -11.37 -21.59
C GLY A 160 2.75 -12.81 -21.81
N PRO A 161 3.46 -13.52 -22.69
CA PRO A 161 3.26 -14.95 -22.87
C PRO A 161 3.47 -15.75 -21.58
N ASP A 162 2.71 -16.85 -21.42
CA ASP A 162 2.80 -17.79 -20.31
C ASP A 162 2.53 -17.20 -18.90
N VAL A 163 2.08 -15.94 -18.82
CA VAL A 163 1.67 -15.30 -17.56
C VAL A 163 0.38 -15.95 -17.06
N ARG A 164 0.31 -16.18 -15.74
CA ARG A 164 -0.91 -16.67 -15.11
C ARG A 164 -1.43 -15.66 -14.12
N ILE A 165 -2.72 -15.34 -14.21
CA ILE A 165 -3.43 -14.45 -13.32
C ILE A 165 -4.64 -15.21 -12.75
N GLY A 166 -4.78 -15.20 -11.45
CA GLY A 166 -5.87 -15.85 -10.73
C GLY A 166 -7.23 -15.19 -10.95
N ARG A 167 -8.14 -15.48 -10.06
CA ARG A 167 -9.56 -15.06 -10.12
C ARG A 167 -9.80 -13.77 -9.36
N GLN A 168 -10.84 -13.02 -9.79
CA GLN A 168 -11.27 -11.79 -9.10
C GLN A 168 -10.13 -10.77 -8.91
N CYS A 169 -9.19 -10.74 -9.85
CA CYS A 169 -8.14 -9.74 -9.88
C CYS A 169 -8.58 -8.47 -10.61
N ALA A 170 -7.88 -7.36 -10.36
CA ALA A 170 -8.04 -6.14 -11.11
C ALA A 170 -6.68 -5.61 -11.55
N VAL A 171 -6.47 -5.47 -12.85
CA VAL A 171 -5.23 -4.93 -13.42
C VAL A 171 -5.54 -3.56 -14.03
N GLY A 172 -4.99 -2.52 -13.41
CA GLY A 172 -5.21 -1.12 -13.77
C GLY A 172 -4.56 -0.72 -15.09
N ALA A 173 -5.02 0.42 -15.63
CA ALA A 173 -4.61 0.93 -16.92
C ALA A 173 -3.08 0.96 -17.12
N HIS A 174 -2.63 0.59 -18.32
CA HIS A 174 -1.21 0.64 -18.72
C HIS A 174 -0.23 -0.15 -17.84
N ALA A 175 -0.69 -1.06 -17.00
CA ALA A 175 0.21 -2.00 -16.32
C ALA A 175 0.82 -3.00 -17.31
N SER A 176 2.03 -3.49 -17.02
CA SER A 176 2.64 -4.59 -17.77
C SER A 176 3.03 -5.72 -16.84
N ILE A 177 2.64 -6.94 -17.19
CA ILE A 177 2.91 -8.15 -16.43
C ILE A 177 3.60 -9.16 -17.35
N LEU A 178 4.86 -9.46 -17.04
CA LEU A 178 5.72 -10.38 -17.81
C LEU A 178 6.30 -11.41 -16.85
N HIS A 179 6.55 -12.63 -17.31
CA HIS A 179 7.25 -13.67 -16.53
C HIS A 179 6.73 -13.80 -15.09
N ALA A 180 5.43 -13.80 -14.89
CA ALA A 180 4.82 -13.73 -13.57
C ALA A 180 3.72 -14.75 -13.33
N LEU A 181 3.55 -15.11 -12.05
CA LEU A 181 2.39 -15.82 -11.52
C LEU A 181 1.69 -14.91 -10.52
N ILE A 182 0.41 -14.63 -10.75
CA ILE A 182 -0.42 -13.78 -9.92
C ILE A 182 -1.52 -14.64 -9.31
N GLY A 183 -1.71 -14.59 -8.01
CA GLY A 183 -2.74 -15.27 -7.24
C GLY A 183 -4.14 -14.71 -7.46
N ASP A 184 -5.06 -15.06 -6.57
CA ASP A 184 -6.45 -14.61 -6.59
C ASP A 184 -6.65 -13.27 -5.87
N ARG A 185 -7.65 -12.49 -6.25
CA ARG A 185 -8.07 -11.21 -5.59
C ARG A 185 -6.95 -10.17 -5.49
N VAL A 186 -6.01 -10.22 -6.43
CA VAL A 186 -4.90 -9.25 -6.49
C VAL A 186 -5.36 -7.97 -7.19
N ILE A 187 -5.07 -6.82 -6.59
CA ILE A 187 -5.33 -5.50 -7.16
C ILE A 187 -3.99 -4.89 -7.60
N ILE A 188 -3.88 -4.58 -8.88
CA ILE A 188 -2.70 -3.96 -9.49
C ILE A 188 -3.14 -2.60 -10.03
N HIS A 189 -2.61 -1.52 -9.45
CA HIS A 189 -2.96 -0.16 -9.83
C HIS A 189 -2.32 0.28 -11.16
N PRO A 190 -2.77 1.41 -11.76
CA PRO A 190 -2.28 1.86 -13.06
C PRO A 190 -0.76 2.04 -13.10
N GLY A 191 -0.18 1.69 -14.25
CA GLY A 191 1.24 1.91 -14.51
C GLY A 191 2.22 0.96 -13.84
N VAL A 192 1.77 -0.03 -13.07
CA VAL A 192 2.62 -1.05 -12.43
C VAL A 192 3.38 -1.86 -13.45
N ARG A 193 4.63 -2.21 -13.15
CA ARG A 193 5.48 -3.08 -13.96
C ARG A 193 5.88 -4.30 -13.16
N ILE A 194 5.57 -5.51 -13.66
CA ILE A 194 5.92 -6.77 -13.00
C ILE A 194 6.66 -7.67 -13.98
N GLY A 195 7.79 -8.21 -13.54
CA GLY A 195 8.49 -9.28 -14.25
C GLY A 195 9.47 -8.83 -15.33
N GLN A 196 9.85 -7.53 -15.35
CA GLN A 196 11.00 -7.06 -16.12
C GLN A 196 12.31 -7.62 -15.52
N ASP A 197 13.39 -7.61 -16.31
CA ASP A 197 14.70 -8.06 -15.84
C ASP A 197 15.19 -7.18 -14.67
N GLY A 198 15.67 -7.82 -13.62
CA GLY A 198 16.36 -7.17 -12.51
C GLY A 198 17.72 -6.60 -12.93
N PHE A 199 18.25 -5.69 -12.13
CA PHE A 199 19.54 -5.06 -12.33
C PHE A 199 20.68 -6.04 -11.99
N GLY A 200 21.08 -6.85 -12.96
CA GLY A 200 22.15 -7.85 -12.85
C GLY A 200 23.25 -7.62 -13.87
N PHE A 201 24.43 -7.17 -13.41
CA PHE A 201 25.60 -6.95 -14.26
C PHE A 201 26.88 -7.40 -13.56
N LEU A 202 27.80 -8.03 -14.30
CA LEU A 202 29.17 -8.24 -13.88
C LEU A 202 29.99 -7.01 -14.31
N PRO A 203 30.49 -6.20 -13.34
CA PRO A 203 31.27 -5.01 -13.69
C PRO A 203 32.66 -5.41 -14.20
N SER A 204 33.14 -4.73 -15.27
CA SER A 204 34.52 -4.85 -15.72
C SER A 204 35.01 -3.53 -16.31
N ARG A 205 36.32 -3.39 -16.45
CA ARG A 205 36.95 -2.20 -17.09
C ARG A 205 36.71 -2.15 -18.60
N GLN A 206 36.37 -3.28 -19.24
CA GLN A 206 36.02 -3.39 -20.64
C GLN A 206 34.52 -3.16 -20.91
N GLY A 207 33.75 -2.83 -19.90
CA GLY A 207 32.29 -2.68 -19.97
C GLY A 207 31.57 -3.71 -19.05
N HIS A 208 30.30 -3.49 -18.84
CA HIS A 208 29.48 -4.34 -17.94
C HIS A 208 28.81 -5.46 -18.73
N GLN A 209 28.91 -6.70 -18.23
CA GLN A 209 28.27 -7.86 -18.84
C GLN A 209 26.93 -8.11 -18.17
N LYS A 210 25.82 -8.11 -18.95
CA LYS A 210 24.48 -8.40 -18.43
C LYS A 210 24.38 -9.85 -17.96
N ILE A 211 23.82 -10.04 -16.75
CA ILE A 211 23.49 -11.36 -16.20
C ILE A 211 22.03 -11.65 -16.57
N PRO A 212 21.74 -12.73 -17.33
CA PRO A 212 20.38 -13.11 -17.67
C PRO A 212 19.52 -13.36 -16.43
N GLN A 213 18.28 -12.87 -16.46
CA GLN A 213 17.29 -13.11 -15.41
C GLN A 213 16.38 -14.24 -15.87
N THR A 214 16.37 -15.37 -15.16
CA THR A 214 15.76 -16.62 -15.66
C THR A 214 14.53 -17.05 -14.88
N ARG A 215 14.22 -16.39 -13.76
CA ARG A 215 13.12 -16.74 -12.86
C ARG A 215 11.94 -15.78 -13.03
N ARG A 216 10.95 -15.87 -12.15
CA ARG A 216 9.66 -15.19 -12.24
C ARG A 216 9.49 -14.19 -11.12
N ALA A 217 8.45 -13.36 -11.26
CA ALA A 217 7.79 -12.69 -10.15
C ALA A 217 6.56 -13.50 -9.73
N ILE A 218 6.37 -13.72 -8.43
CA ILE A 218 5.22 -14.41 -7.86
C ILE A 218 4.52 -13.46 -6.90
N ILE A 219 3.27 -13.15 -7.19
CA ILE A 219 2.40 -12.33 -6.34
C ILE A 219 1.32 -13.24 -5.78
N GLN A 220 1.28 -13.43 -4.47
CA GLN A 220 0.30 -14.29 -3.83
C GLN A 220 -1.08 -13.63 -3.72
N ASP A 221 -2.04 -14.33 -3.12
CA ASP A 221 -3.42 -13.90 -3.00
C ASP A 221 -3.58 -12.61 -2.18
N ASP A 222 -4.66 -11.86 -2.45
CA ASP A 222 -5.05 -10.66 -1.67
C ASP A 222 -4.00 -9.54 -1.60
N VAL A 223 -2.97 -9.56 -2.46
CA VAL A 223 -1.97 -8.50 -2.55
C VAL A 223 -2.54 -7.29 -3.29
N GLU A 224 -2.18 -6.10 -2.83
CA GLU A 224 -2.49 -4.85 -3.54
C GLU A 224 -1.19 -4.09 -3.86
N ILE A 225 -1.04 -3.62 -5.11
CA ILE A 225 0.18 -3.00 -5.61
C ILE A 225 -0.15 -1.62 -6.16
N GLY A 226 0.37 -0.59 -5.52
CA GLY A 226 0.17 0.82 -5.83
C GLY A 226 0.77 1.25 -7.17
N ALA A 227 0.25 2.38 -7.68
CA ALA A 227 0.55 2.88 -9.01
C ALA A 227 2.05 3.10 -9.27
N ASN A 228 2.51 2.77 -10.47
CA ASN A 228 3.89 2.91 -10.93
C ASN A 228 4.94 2.17 -10.08
N THR A 229 4.54 1.21 -9.27
CA THR A 229 5.46 0.29 -8.59
C THR A 229 6.07 -0.67 -9.58
N THR A 230 7.35 -1.02 -9.37
CA THR A 230 8.13 -1.91 -10.23
C THR A 230 8.63 -3.12 -9.44
N ILE A 231 8.39 -4.33 -9.95
CA ILE A 231 8.77 -5.60 -9.31
C ILE A 231 9.56 -6.43 -10.32
N ASP A 232 10.87 -6.53 -10.09
CA ASP A 232 11.76 -7.27 -10.96
C ASP A 232 11.55 -8.78 -10.85
N ARG A 233 11.72 -9.48 -11.97
CA ARG A 233 11.81 -10.96 -11.95
C ARG A 233 13.10 -11.41 -11.27
N GLY A 234 13.13 -12.65 -10.81
CA GLY A 234 14.34 -13.21 -10.22
C GLY A 234 15.39 -13.65 -11.22
N ALA A 235 16.64 -13.65 -10.77
CA ALA A 235 17.76 -14.19 -11.53
C ALA A 235 17.91 -15.71 -11.33
N THR A 236 18.14 -16.14 -10.09
CA THR A 236 18.43 -17.52 -9.71
C THR A 236 17.31 -18.15 -8.84
N ARG A 237 16.49 -17.33 -8.20
CA ARG A 237 15.27 -17.69 -7.47
C ARG A 237 14.17 -16.70 -7.82
N ASP A 238 12.91 -17.08 -7.61
CA ASP A 238 11.78 -16.20 -7.89
C ASP A 238 11.79 -14.97 -6.96
N THR A 239 11.26 -13.84 -7.43
CA THR A 239 10.89 -12.70 -6.58
C THR A 239 9.47 -12.96 -6.08
N VAL A 240 9.23 -12.86 -4.77
CA VAL A 240 7.95 -13.26 -4.16
C VAL A 240 7.38 -12.15 -3.31
N ILE A 241 6.09 -11.86 -3.48
CA ILE A 241 5.28 -11.00 -2.59
C ILE A 241 4.24 -11.88 -1.91
N GLY A 242 4.30 -11.95 -0.59
CA GLY A 242 3.44 -12.79 0.25
C GLY A 242 2.00 -12.30 0.33
N GLU A 243 1.11 -13.24 0.60
CA GLU A 243 -0.35 -13.05 0.72
C GLU A 243 -0.72 -11.83 1.58
N GLY A 244 -1.74 -11.09 1.17
CA GLY A 244 -2.32 -9.97 1.93
C GLY A 244 -1.43 -8.73 2.04
N THR A 245 -0.20 -8.75 1.53
CA THR A 245 0.73 -7.62 1.57
C THR A 245 0.20 -6.44 0.75
N LYS A 246 0.36 -5.23 1.30
CA LYS A 246 -0.04 -3.97 0.67
C LYS A 246 1.21 -3.17 0.32
N VAL A 247 1.36 -2.92 -0.97
CA VAL A 247 2.47 -2.15 -1.54
C VAL A 247 1.90 -0.84 -2.08
N ASP A 248 2.42 0.27 -1.62
CA ASP A 248 2.00 1.60 -2.02
C ASP A 248 2.68 2.02 -3.35
N ASN A 249 2.45 3.25 -3.77
CA ASN A 249 2.90 3.78 -5.04
C ASN A 249 4.42 3.97 -5.12
N LEU A 250 4.98 3.84 -6.33
CA LEU A 250 6.39 4.13 -6.63
C LEU A 250 7.40 3.29 -5.84
N VAL A 251 7.04 2.09 -5.43
CA VAL A 251 7.95 1.15 -4.77
C VAL A 251 8.80 0.42 -5.80
N GLN A 252 10.09 0.21 -5.51
CA GLN A 252 10.98 -0.67 -6.27
C GLN A 252 11.27 -1.94 -5.49
N VAL A 253 10.92 -3.09 -6.06
CA VAL A 253 11.29 -4.41 -5.55
C VAL A 253 12.32 -5.04 -6.48
N GLY A 254 13.55 -5.22 -6.00
CA GLY A 254 14.64 -5.80 -6.77
C GLY A 254 14.52 -7.31 -6.98
N HIS A 255 15.36 -7.84 -7.85
CA HIS A 255 15.38 -9.26 -8.20
C HIS A 255 15.68 -10.17 -6.99
N ASN A 256 15.11 -11.38 -6.96
CA ASN A 256 15.29 -12.37 -5.89
C ASN A 256 14.80 -11.90 -4.50
N VAL A 257 14.03 -10.85 -4.39
CA VAL A 257 13.44 -10.39 -3.12
C VAL A 257 12.34 -11.35 -2.69
N SER A 258 12.25 -11.60 -1.39
CA SER A 258 11.13 -12.31 -0.77
C SER A 258 10.49 -11.42 0.29
N ILE A 259 9.24 -11.00 0.06
CA ILE A 259 8.43 -10.27 1.04
C ILE A 259 7.42 -11.23 1.62
N GLY A 260 7.31 -11.25 2.95
CA GLY A 260 6.38 -12.07 3.71
C GLY A 260 4.93 -11.65 3.55
N ARG A 261 4.05 -12.23 4.36
CA ARG A 261 2.60 -12.00 4.34
C ARG A 261 2.22 -10.77 5.15
N HIS A 262 1.11 -10.12 4.74
CA HIS A 262 0.48 -9.01 5.47
C HIS A 262 1.42 -7.85 5.80
N CYS A 263 2.46 -7.63 4.99
CA CYS A 263 3.37 -6.50 5.13
C CYS A 263 2.73 -5.20 4.64
N PHE A 264 3.19 -4.06 5.18
CA PHE A 264 2.93 -2.72 4.64
C PHE A 264 4.22 -2.14 4.08
N ILE A 265 4.26 -1.92 2.77
CA ILE A 265 5.37 -1.31 2.05
C ILE A 265 4.90 0.04 1.55
N VAL A 266 5.23 1.11 2.29
CA VAL A 266 4.72 2.46 2.01
C VAL A 266 5.46 3.08 0.82
N SER A 267 4.94 4.18 0.30
CA SER A 267 5.37 4.78 -0.97
C SER A 267 6.88 5.07 -1.05
N GLN A 268 7.42 4.91 -2.26
CA GLN A 268 8.82 5.19 -2.59
C GLN A 268 9.86 4.35 -1.82
N VAL A 269 9.46 3.22 -1.23
CA VAL A 269 10.41 2.26 -0.65
C VAL A 269 11.25 1.64 -1.77
N GLY A 270 12.56 1.54 -1.55
CA GLY A 270 13.50 0.85 -2.43
C GLY A 270 14.07 -0.39 -1.76
N ILE A 271 13.81 -1.56 -2.33
CA ILE A 271 14.30 -2.85 -1.82
C ILE A 271 15.31 -3.40 -2.83
N SER A 272 16.59 -3.45 -2.44
CA SER A 272 17.66 -3.99 -3.28
C SER A 272 17.53 -5.50 -3.49
N GLY A 273 18.34 -6.05 -4.40
CA GLY A 273 18.27 -7.47 -4.75
C GLY A 273 18.51 -8.42 -3.57
N SER A 274 17.87 -9.57 -3.60
CA SER A 274 18.05 -10.66 -2.64
C SER A 274 17.73 -10.33 -1.17
N VAL A 275 16.98 -9.27 -0.91
CA VAL A 275 16.46 -8.93 0.42
C VAL A 275 15.35 -9.90 0.82
N THR A 276 15.29 -10.22 2.12
CA THR A 276 14.16 -10.97 2.71
C THR A 276 13.46 -10.10 3.73
N VAL A 277 12.14 -9.97 3.62
CA VAL A 277 11.27 -9.26 4.57
C VAL A 277 10.33 -10.29 5.19
N GLY A 278 10.32 -10.38 6.51
CA GLY A 278 9.44 -11.27 7.28
C GLY A 278 7.97 -10.85 7.25
N ASP A 279 7.08 -11.73 7.71
CA ASP A 279 5.64 -11.47 7.79
C ASP A 279 5.35 -10.23 8.66
N PHE A 280 4.26 -9.52 8.38
CA PHE A 280 3.76 -8.36 9.16
C PHE A 280 4.74 -7.17 9.29
N ALA A 281 5.82 -7.13 8.54
CA ALA A 281 6.76 -6.01 8.58
C ALA A 281 6.13 -4.74 8.01
N VAL A 282 6.52 -3.59 8.58
CA VAL A 282 6.07 -2.25 8.14
C VAL A 282 7.26 -1.42 7.69
N LEU A 283 7.35 -1.11 6.42
CA LEU A 283 8.38 -0.26 5.84
C LEU A 283 7.80 1.13 5.57
N GLY A 284 8.20 2.12 6.37
CA GLY A 284 7.76 3.51 6.22
C GLY A 284 8.20 4.13 4.88
N GLY A 285 7.55 5.22 4.47
CA GLY A 285 7.82 5.86 3.17
C GLY A 285 9.29 6.20 2.97
N GLN A 286 9.80 5.96 1.76
CA GLN A 286 11.18 6.22 1.36
C GLN A 286 12.25 5.41 2.13
N VAL A 287 11.90 4.30 2.76
CA VAL A 287 12.90 3.37 3.31
C VAL A 287 13.71 2.79 2.18
N GLY A 288 15.04 2.74 2.36
CA GLY A 288 15.97 2.07 1.45
C GLY A 288 16.61 0.87 2.14
N ILE A 289 16.59 -0.31 1.51
CA ILE A 289 17.20 -1.53 2.05
C ILE A 289 18.33 -1.99 1.13
N ALA A 290 19.54 -2.10 1.70
CA ALA A 290 20.71 -2.57 0.99
C ALA A 290 20.60 -4.04 0.58
N ASP A 291 21.42 -4.45 -0.40
CA ASP A 291 21.44 -5.80 -0.96
C ASP A 291 21.64 -6.89 0.12
N ARG A 292 20.90 -8.00 -0.03
CA ARG A 292 20.99 -9.21 0.81
C ARG A 292 20.68 -9.03 2.31
N GLN A 293 20.03 -7.94 2.70
CA GLN A 293 19.63 -7.76 4.08
C GLN A 293 18.37 -8.56 4.43
N MET A 294 18.21 -8.84 5.72
CA MET A 294 17.01 -9.44 6.28
C MET A 294 16.29 -8.42 7.17
N VAL A 295 15.00 -8.26 6.97
CA VAL A 295 14.09 -7.55 7.87
C VAL A 295 13.23 -8.59 8.56
N GLY A 296 13.31 -8.71 9.88
CA GLY A 296 12.59 -9.73 10.65
C GLY A 296 11.09 -9.52 10.68
N GLU A 297 10.36 -10.58 11.06
CA GLU A 297 8.92 -10.57 11.23
C GLU A 297 8.47 -9.45 12.17
N GLY A 298 7.37 -8.75 11.86
CA GLY A 298 6.82 -7.67 12.69
C GLY A 298 7.69 -6.43 12.82
N ALA A 299 8.87 -6.37 12.18
CA ALA A 299 9.74 -5.22 12.27
C ALA A 299 9.11 -3.96 11.66
N MET A 300 9.34 -2.81 12.28
CA MET A 300 8.82 -1.51 11.84
C MET A 300 9.96 -0.55 11.53
N LEU A 301 10.04 -0.10 10.28
CA LEU A 301 11.04 0.87 9.83
C LEU A 301 10.39 2.24 9.66
N GLY A 302 10.90 3.23 10.37
CA GLY A 302 10.47 4.63 10.25
C GLY A 302 10.78 5.18 8.86
N ALA A 303 9.99 6.17 8.41
CA ALA A 303 10.17 6.80 7.10
C ALA A 303 11.62 7.28 6.89
N LYS A 304 12.14 7.10 5.66
CA LYS A 304 13.50 7.45 5.23
C LYS A 304 14.64 6.69 5.93
N ALA A 305 14.35 5.62 6.67
CA ALA A 305 15.42 4.80 7.25
C ALA A 305 16.25 4.13 6.14
N GLY A 306 17.58 4.19 6.28
CA GLY A 306 18.53 3.47 5.43
C GLY A 306 19.01 2.21 6.15
N VAL A 307 18.64 1.04 5.64
CA VAL A 307 18.96 -0.26 6.24
C VAL A 307 20.22 -0.83 5.59
N MET A 308 21.30 -0.91 6.35
CA MET A 308 22.61 -1.40 5.90
C MET A 308 23.01 -2.71 6.61
N SER A 309 22.19 -3.24 7.50
CA SER A 309 22.40 -4.49 8.23
C SER A 309 21.06 -5.16 8.54
N ASN A 310 21.11 -6.44 8.92
CA ASN A 310 19.90 -7.20 9.28
C ASN A 310 19.13 -6.55 10.42
N VAL A 311 17.81 -6.45 10.28
CA VAL A 311 16.89 -5.93 11.29
C VAL A 311 16.25 -7.10 12.03
N PRO A 312 16.35 -7.19 13.38
CA PRO A 312 15.71 -8.25 14.14
C PRO A 312 14.17 -8.24 14.02
N ALA A 313 13.52 -9.36 14.31
CA ALA A 313 12.07 -9.43 14.43
C ALA A 313 11.56 -8.45 15.50
N GLU A 314 10.35 -7.89 15.31
CA GLU A 314 9.67 -6.95 16.20
C GLU A 314 10.45 -5.65 16.48
N ALA A 315 11.62 -5.45 15.85
CA ALA A 315 12.44 -4.27 16.07
C ALA A 315 11.78 -3.01 15.46
N ARG A 316 11.97 -1.89 16.14
CA ARG A 316 11.56 -0.57 15.65
C ARG A 316 12.78 0.27 15.35
N TRP A 317 13.12 0.38 14.07
CA TRP A 317 14.28 1.14 13.62
C TRP A 317 13.85 2.39 12.86
N GLY A 318 14.66 3.43 12.98
CA GLY A 318 14.45 4.69 12.28
C GLY A 318 15.76 5.46 12.23
N GLY A 319 15.81 6.41 11.34
CA GLY A 319 16.88 7.37 11.24
C GLY A 319 16.53 8.37 10.18
N PHE A 320 16.56 9.67 10.53
CA PHE A 320 16.31 10.78 9.61
C PHE A 320 15.08 11.66 9.95
N PRO A 321 14.89 12.17 11.18
CA PRO A 321 13.89 13.20 11.34
C PRO A 321 14.37 14.49 10.67
N ALA A 322 13.47 15.21 9.98
CA ALA A 322 13.71 16.59 9.61
C ALA A 322 13.66 17.44 10.88
N GLU A 323 14.62 18.34 11.02
CA GLU A 323 14.71 19.30 12.13
C GLU A 323 14.97 20.71 11.57
N PRO A 324 14.86 21.79 12.37
CA PRO A 324 15.20 23.13 11.93
C PRO A 324 16.58 23.15 11.28
N ALA A 325 16.70 23.74 10.08
CA ALA A 325 17.94 23.68 9.29
C ALA A 325 19.18 24.19 10.03
N ILE A 326 18.99 25.13 10.98
CA ILE A 326 20.07 25.66 11.81
C ILE A 326 20.59 24.61 12.79
N ASP A 327 19.69 23.80 13.37
CA ASP A 327 20.04 22.78 14.36
C ASP A 327 20.71 21.59 13.67
N TRP A 328 20.21 21.18 12.49
CA TRP A 328 20.86 20.19 11.64
C TRP A 328 22.30 20.59 11.27
N LYS A 329 22.51 21.85 10.81
CA LYS A 329 23.85 22.36 10.48
C LYS A 329 24.77 22.37 11.69
N ARG A 330 24.27 22.74 12.87
CA ARG A 330 25.02 22.72 14.14
C ARG A 330 25.39 21.28 14.52
N GLY A 331 24.45 20.34 14.45
CA GLY A 331 24.69 18.93 14.69
C GLY A 331 25.80 18.35 13.78
N GLN A 332 25.70 18.63 12.46
CA GLN A 332 26.72 18.20 11.50
C GLN A 332 28.11 18.83 11.79
N ALA A 333 28.17 20.08 12.22
CA ALA A 333 29.43 20.72 12.59
C ALA A 333 30.07 20.08 13.83
N ILE A 334 29.26 19.74 14.83
CA ILE A 334 29.71 19.03 16.06
C ILE A 334 30.29 17.66 15.70
N VAL A 335 29.57 16.85 14.92
CA VAL A 335 30.02 15.52 14.49
C VAL A 335 31.35 15.61 13.74
N ARG A 336 31.47 16.54 12.77
CA ARG A 336 32.74 16.75 12.03
C ARG A 336 33.91 17.14 12.94
N ARG A 337 33.64 17.97 13.97
CA ARG A 337 34.64 18.36 14.95
C ARG A 337 35.12 17.16 15.80
N LEU A 338 34.21 16.31 16.26
CA LEU A 338 34.52 15.09 17.00
C LEU A 338 35.35 14.12 16.18
N VAL A 339 34.97 13.90 14.89
CA VAL A 339 35.73 13.02 13.98
C VAL A 339 37.19 13.55 13.78
N ARG A 340 37.36 14.87 13.61
CA ARG A 340 38.70 15.46 13.48
C ARG A 340 39.54 15.25 14.74
N ARG A 341 38.97 15.45 15.94
CA ARG A 341 39.66 15.23 17.23
C ARG A 341 40.07 13.76 17.40
N SER A 342 39.18 12.82 17.07
CA SER A 342 39.51 11.39 17.15
C SER A 342 40.63 10.99 16.18
N LYS A 343 40.68 11.60 14.97
CA LYS A 343 41.76 11.35 14.03
C LYS A 343 43.12 11.94 14.50
N ALA A 344 43.12 13.12 15.13
CA ALA A 344 44.33 13.72 15.70
C ALA A 344 44.89 12.89 16.83
N ALA A 345 44.04 12.45 17.79
CA ALA A 345 44.45 11.59 18.89
C ALA A 345 45.09 10.26 18.42
N ARG A 346 44.50 9.62 17.38
CA ARG A 346 45.09 8.38 16.83
C ARG A 346 46.43 8.59 16.11
N LYS A 347 46.72 9.79 15.63
CA LYS A 347 47.98 10.12 14.99
C LYS A 347 49.08 10.31 16.05
N ASP A 348 48.74 10.99 17.13
CA ASP A 348 49.66 11.16 18.26
C ASP A 348 50.05 9.82 18.93
N ASP A 349 49.10 8.87 19.04
CA ASP A 349 49.36 7.52 19.54
C ASP A 349 50.24 6.67 18.60
N SER A 350 50.22 6.94 17.30
CA SER A 350 51.05 6.21 16.32
C SER A 350 52.47 6.77 16.18
N GLU A 351 52.66 8.04 16.48
CA GLU A 351 53.99 8.69 16.45
C GLU A 351 54.74 8.51 17.78
N GLY A 352 54.09 8.13 18.91
CA GLY A 352 54.68 7.85 20.23
C GLY A 352 55.18 6.42 20.45
N THR A 353 55.06 5.54 19.46
CA THR A 353 55.50 4.13 19.55
C THR A 353 56.76 3.82 18.73
N GLU A 354 57.46 4.82 18.22
CA GLU A 354 58.73 4.70 17.47
C GLU A 354 59.95 5.29 18.23
N GLU A 355 59.95 5.31 19.57
CA GLU A 355 61.17 5.57 20.36
C GLU A 355 61.64 4.34 21.15
#